data_58b98ed06d33b452b96c1778f64175cd
#
_entry.id   58b98ed06d33b452b96c1778f64175cd
#
_cell.length_a   1.000
_cell.length_b   1.000
_cell.length_c   1.000
_cell.angle_alpha   90.00
_cell.angle_beta   90.00
_cell.angle_gamma   90.00
#
_symmetry.space_group_name_H-M   'P 1'
#
loop_
_entity.id
_entity.type
_entity.pdbx_description
1 polymer ?
#
loop_
_entity_poly.entity_id
_entity_poly.type
_entity_poly.pdbx_seq_one_letter_code
_entity_poly.pdbx_strand_id
1 'polypeptide(L)'
;MALLANHFDKEKIMGESNARTTLPASSKAVFAAAGSPYFSTVLTLMGAVVILSNIGASKGVTLGPLVTDGGFFLFPLAYILGDVISEVYGLKAARRSIITTFVLAFFAVACFWIMIQLPAADFYDGQEALERTLGPIWQIVVASAAGFLVGQLANSWVLVKLKERTGERGLAARLIGSSGVGELLDTIIFCAIAAPVIGIADAPTFINYVVVGFLYKTAVEIIFVPVTSLVIRWFKKREPGYGQLAAGRG
;
A
#
# COMPACT_ATOMS: atom_id res chain seq x y z
N MET A 1 -8.56 41.85 -60.96
CA MET A 1 -8.25 42.03 -59.56
C MET A 1 -8.88 40.96 -58.65
N ALA A 2 -9.49 39.91 -59.19
CA ALA A 2 -10.16 38.84 -58.46
C ALA A 2 -9.39 37.49 -58.42
N LEU A 3 -8.23 37.39 -59.06
CA LEU A 3 -7.44 36.16 -59.17
C LEU A 3 -6.28 36.05 -58.17
N LEU A 4 -5.94 37.13 -57.47
CA LEU A 4 -4.87 37.15 -56.45
C LEU A 4 -5.36 36.90 -55.02
N ALA A 5 -6.65 37.04 -54.73
CA ALA A 5 -7.23 36.79 -53.41
C ALA A 5 -7.39 35.29 -53.07
N ASN A 6 -7.43 34.42 -54.09
CA ASN A 6 -7.69 33.00 -53.90
C ASN A 6 -6.45 32.12 -53.64
N HIS A 7 -5.24 32.74 -53.74
CA HIS A 7 -3.99 32.01 -53.55
C HIS A 7 -3.48 32.09 -52.11
N PHE A 8 -3.80 33.20 -51.41
CA PHE A 8 -3.41 33.39 -50.01
C PHE A 8 -4.25 32.57 -49.00
N ASP A 9 -5.49 32.23 -49.38
CA ASP A 9 -6.37 31.46 -48.48
C ASP A 9 -6.09 29.94 -48.49
N LYS A 10 -5.50 29.43 -49.59
CA LYS A 10 -5.12 27.99 -49.68
C LYS A 10 -3.83 27.66 -48.93
N GLU A 11 -2.88 28.59 -48.83
CA GLU A 11 -1.66 28.36 -48.03
C GLU A 11 -1.93 28.38 -46.53
N LYS A 12 -2.91 29.17 -46.08
CA LYS A 12 -3.30 29.25 -44.67
C LYS A 12 -4.03 28.00 -44.19
N ILE A 13 -4.83 27.37 -45.07
CA ILE A 13 -5.56 26.12 -44.76
C ILE A 13 -4.65 24.89 -44.82
N MET A 14 -3.59 24.90 -45.63
CA MET A 14 -2.60 23.80 -45.65
C MET A 14 -1.55 23.88 -44.56
N GLY A 15 -1.32 25.04 -43.94
CA GLY A 15 -0.43 25.23 -42.80
C GLY A 15 -1.01 24.72 -41.49
N GLU A 16 -2.34 24.66 -41.33
CA GLU A 16 -3.00 24.23 -40.09
C GLU A 16 -3.28 22.71 -39.98
N SER A 17 -3.17 21.99 -41.12
CA SER A 17 -3.47 20.54 -41.15
C SER A 17 -2.32 19.63 -40.72
N ASN A 18 -1.13 20.16 -40.41
CA ASN A 18 0.04 19.34 -40.04
C ASN A 18 0.61 19.63 -38.65
N ALA A 19 -0.14 20.34 -37.80
CA ALA A 19 0.06 20.29 -36.35
C ALA A 19 -0.45 18.95 -35.83
N ARG A 20 0.22 17.85 -36.23
CA ARG A 20 0.22 16.63 -35.41
C ARG A 20 0.66 17.11 -34.03
N THR A 21 -0.30 17.17 -33.10
CA THR A 21 -0.06 17.29 -31.67
C THR A 21 0.89 16.16 -31.30
N THR A 22 2.18 16.40 -31.42
CA THR A 22 3.19 15.59 -30.77
C THR A 22 2.92 15.76 -29.28
N LEU A 23 2.20 14.81 -28.71
CA LEU A 23 2.09 14.69 -27.25
C LEU A 23 3.50 14.81 -26.70
N PRO A 24 3.76 15.71 -25.74
CA PRO A 24 5.09 15.89 -25.22
C PRO A 24 5.59 14.55 -24.73
N ALA A 25 6.76 14.15 -25.22
CA ALA A 25 7.49 12.99 -24.77
C ALA A 25 7.64 13.10 -23.25
N SER A 26 7.28 12.02 -22.53
CA SER A 26 7.56 11.82 -21.11
C SER A 26 7.03 12.93 -20.19
N SER A 27 5.76 12.87 -19.82
CA SER A 27 5.32 13.62 -18.64
C SER A 27 6.10 13.09 -17.44
N LYS A 28 7.00 13.93 -16.89
CA LYS A 28 7.73 13.60 -15.64
C LYS A 28 6.71 13.17 -14.60
N ALA A 29 7.08 12.16 -13.80
CA ALA A 29 6.23 11.70 -12.71
C ALA A 29 5.92 12.88 -11.75
N VAL A 30 4.64 13.03 -11.42
CA VAL A 30 4.13 14.14 -10.64
C VAL A 30 3.73 13.63 -9.27
N PHE A 31 4.13 14.34 -8.21
CA PHE A 31 3.82 14.01 -6.83
C PHE A 31 3.33 15.25 -6.08
N ALA A 32 2.53 15.02 -5.01
CA ALA A 32 2.12 16.07 -4.08
C ALA A 32 3.13 16.22 -2.93
N ALA A 33 3.06 17.35 -2.24
CA ALA A 33 3.82 17.57 -1.01
C ALA A 33 3.18 16.80 0.16
N ALA A 34 4.00 16.12 0.99
CA ALA A 34 3.56 15.38 2.16
C ALA A 34 3.26 16.32 3.37
N GLY A 35 2.46 17.33 3.18
CA GLY A 35 2.09 18.32 4.21
C GLY A 35 0.61 18.68 4.21
N SER A 36 -0.19 18.03 3.37
CA SER A 36 -1.61 18.29 3.26
C SER A 36 -2.43 17.59 4.36
N PRO A 37 -3.64 18.07 4.65
CA PRO A 37 -4.59 17.37 5.53
C PRO A 37 -4.92 15.95 5.04
N TYR A 38 -4.97 15.75 3.73
CA TYR A 38 -5.22 14.43 3.13
C TYR A 38 -4.11 13.43 3.43
N PHE A 39 -2.84 13.84 3.34
CA PHE A 39 -1.71 13.00 3.70
C PHE A 39 -1.78 12.55 5.16
N SER A 40 -2.04 13.49 6.08
CA SER A 40 -2.18 13.18 7.51
C SER A 40 -3.30 12.20 7.78
N THR A 41 -4.45 12.36 7.12
CA THR A 41 -5.59 11.45 7.24
C THR A 41 -5.25 10.04 6.77
N VAL A 42 -4.61 9.90 5.59
CA VAL A 42 -4.22 8.58 5.05
C VAL A 42 -3.20 7.91 5.95
N LEU A 43 -2.20 8.64 6.45
CA LEU A 43 -1.20 8.12 7.37
C LEU A 43 -1.82 7.64 8.69
N THR A 44 -2.73 8.42 9.26
CA THR A 44 -3.45 8.05 10.49
C THR A 44 -4.30 6.80 10.28
N LEU A 45 -5.04 6.73 9.17
CA LEU A 45 -5.82 5.53 8.81
C LEU A 45 -4.94 4.31 8.61
N MET A 46 -3.79 4.45 7.94
CA MET A 46 -2.83 3.36 7.73
C MET A 46 -2.33 2.81 9.08
N GLY A 47 -1.96 3.71 10.01
CA GLY A 47 -1.55 3.31 11.37
C GLY A 47 -2.64 2.57 12.13
N ALA A 48 -3.88 3.10 12.12
CA ALA A 48 -5.02 2.47 12.76
C ALA A 48 -5.34 1.10 12.15
N VAL A 49 -5.37 0.99 10.83
CA VAL A 49 -5.64 -0.26 10.11
C VAL A 49 -4.60 -1.33 10.44
N VAL A 50 -3.32 -1.00 10.46
CA VAL A 50 -2.25 -1.96 10.79
C VAL A 50 -2.37 -2.43 12.25
N ILE A 51 -2.63 -1.54 13.21
CA ILE A 51 -2.81 -1.92 14.62
C ILE A 51 -4.03 -2.82 14.77
N LEU A 52 -5.17 -2.45 14.19
CA LEU A 52 -6.41 -3.23 14.27
C LEU A 52 -6.28 -4.58 13.55
N SER A 53 -5.57 -4.64 12.42
CA SER A 53 -5.30 -5.88 11.71
C SER A 53 -4.47 -6.84 12.57
N ASN A 54 -3.44 -6.36 13.26
CA ASN A 54 -2.62 -7.17 14.16
C ASN A 54 -3.43 -7.71 15.36
N ILE A 55 -4.33 -6.89 15.93
CA ILE A 55 -5.26 -7.35 16.99
C ILE A 55 -6.21 -8.40 16.41
N GLY A 56 -6.79 -8.13 15.24
CA GLY A 56 -7.68 -9.09 14.57
C GLY A 56 -7.02 -10.42 14.25
N ALA A 57 -5.73 -10.41 13.92
CA ALA A 57 -4.97 -11.62 13.60
C ALA A 57 -4.83 -12.60 14.78
N SER A 58 -5.11 -12.16 16.01
CA SER A 58 -5.18 -13.07 17.17
C SER A 58 -6.39 -14.01 17.13
N LYS A 59 -7.39 -13.76 16.28
CA LYS A 59 -8.59 -14.58 16.14
C LYS A 59 -8.53 -15.43 14.87
N GLY A 60 -8.47 -16.76 15.00
CA GLY A 60 -8.71 -17.66 13.86
C GLY A 60 -10.16 -17.56 13.38
N VAL A 61 -10.35 -17.53 12.07
CA VAL A 61 -11.66 -17.42 11.41
C VAL A 61 -11.79 -18.49 10.33
N THR A 62 -12.95 -19.13 10.25
CA THR A 62 -13.28 -20.10 9.19
C THR A 62 -14.38 -19.54 8.30
N LEU A 63 -14.11 -19.44 7.01
CA LEU A 63 -15.05 -18.98 5.98
C LEU A 63 -15.24 -20.09 4.95
N GLY A 64 -16.23 -20.95 5.17
CA GLY A 64 -16.40 -22.15 4.37
C GLY A 64 -15.16 -23.06 4.46
N PRO A 65 -14.51 -23.42 3.34
CA PRO A 65 -13.29 -24.23 3.35
C PRO A 65 -12.01 -23.45 3.68
N LEU A 66 -12.08 -22.10 3.75
CA LEU A 66 -10.91 -21.25 3.96
C LEU A 66 -10.73 -20.96 5.45
N VAL A 67 -9.51 -21.18 5.93
CA VAL A 67 -9.08 -20.78 7.27
C VAL A 67 -8.20 -19.54 7.14
N THR A 68 -8.53 -18.50 7.88
CA THR A 68 -7.82 -17.22 7.89
C THR A 68 -7.81 -16.66 9.32
N ASP A 69 -7.46 -15.40 9.49
CA ASP A 69 -7.52 -14.69 10.76
C ASP A 69 -8.51 -13.51 10.70
N GLY A 70 -8.86 -12.94 11.85
CA GLY A 70 -9.81 -11.83 11.93
C GLY A 70 -9.28 -10.49 11.43
N GLY A 71 -8.02 -10.40 11.03
CA GLY A 71 -7.42 -9.22 10.39
C GLY A 71 -7.55 -9.22 8.85
N PHE A 72 -7.97 -10.35 8.26
CA PHE A 72 -7.95 -10.57 6.81
C PHE A 72 -8.64 -9.46 5.99
N PHE A 73 -9.74 -8.88 6.47
CA PHE A 73 -10.48 -7.83 5.75
C PHE A 73 -9.83 -6.45 5.83
N LEU A 74 -8.93 -6.24 6.80
CA LEU A 74 -8.18 -5.00 6.97
C LEU A 74 -6.90 -4.97 6.13
N PHE A 75 -6.33 -6.13 5.84
CA PHE A 75 -5.10 -6.27 5.09
C PHE A 75 -5.13 -5.56 3.72
N PRO A 76 -6.16 -5.76 2.85
CA PRO A 76 -6.25 -5.03 1.58
C PRO A 76 -6.30 -3.51 1.76
N LEU A 77 -6.93 -3.04 2.84
CA LEU A 77 -7.02 -1.61 3.13
C LEU A 77 -5.65 -1.01 3.47
N ALA A 78 -4.78 -1.74 4.20
CA ALA A 78 -3.42 -1.29 4.49
C ALA A 78 -2.60 -1.12 3.20
N TYR A 79 -2.72 -2.05 2.24
CA TYR A 79 -2.06 -1.95 0.93
C TYR A 79 -2.61 -0.82 0.08
N ILE A 80 -3.93 -0.66 -0.01
CA ILE A 80 -4.57 0.47 -0.71
C ILE A 80 -4.04 1.81 -0.19
N LEU A 81 -3.96 1.98 1.14
CA LEU A 81 -3.46 3.21 1.75
C LEU A 81 -1.97 3.42 1.47
N GLY A 82 -1.16 2.36 1.49
CA GLY A 82 0.24 2.39 1.10
C GLY A 82 0.45 2.79 -0.36
N ASP A 83 -0.37 2.25 -1.26
CA ASP A 83 -0.34 2.58 -2.69
C ASP A 83 -0.79 4.03 -2.96
N VAL A 84 -1.82 4.51 -2.25
CA VAL A 84 -2.22 5.92 -2.31
C VAL A 84 -1.05 6.82 -1.91
N ILE A 85 -0.36 6.52 -0.81
CA ILE A 85 0.78 7.31 -0.37
C ILE A 85 1.91 7.27 -1.41
N SER A 86 2.24 6.09 -1.92
CA SER A 86 3.32 5.90 -2.89
C SER A 86 3.04 6.61 -4.22
N GLU A 87 1.83 6.45 -4.74
CA GLU A 87 1.43 6.98 -6.05
C GLU A 87 1.19 8.51 -6.01
N VAL A 88 0.64 9.03 -4.91
CA VAL A 88 0.31 10.46 -4.80
C VAL A 88 1.48 11.28 -4.27
N TYR A 89 2.19 10.80 -3.25
CA TYR A 89 3.21 11.56 -2.52
C TYR A 89 4.65 11.07 -2.75
N GLY A 90 4.81 9.93 -3.43
CA GLY A 90 6.11 9.38 -3.83
C GLY A 90 6.85 8.60 -2.73
N LEU A 91 8.01 8.04 -3.11
CA LEU A 91 8.77 7.08 -2.30
C LEU A 91 9.22 7.65 -0.94
N LYS A 92 9.63 8.91 -0.87
CA LYS A 92 10.09 9.53 0.39
C LYS A 92 8.96 9.59 1.42
N ALA A 93 7.75 9.96 0.99
CA ALA A 93 6.58 10.00 1.82
C ALA A 93 6.14 8.58 2.23
N ALA A 94 6.11 7.63 1.29
CA ALA A 94 5.79 6.25 1.54
C ALA A 94 6.72 5.62 2.58
N ARG A 95 8.04 5.76 2.40
CA ARG A 95 9.04 5.26 3.37
C ARG A 95 8.82 5.85 4.78
N ARG A 96 8.60 7.16 4.87
CA ARG A 96 8.32 7.81 6.15
C ARG A 96 7.04 7.28 6.78
N SER A 97 5.98 7.12 5.99
CA SER A 97 4.68 6.61 6.47
C SER A 97 4.79 5.19 6.98
N ILE A 98 5.46 4.30 6.25
CA ILE A 98 5.71 2.92 6.66
C ILE A 98 6.45 2.88 7.99
N ILE A 99 7.56 3.61 8.13
CA ILE A 99 8.33 3.66 9.38
C ILE A 99 7.47 4.19 10.53
N THR A 100 6.70 5.26 10.31
CA THR A 100 5.80 5.83 11.34
C THR A 100 4.75 4.83 11.77
N THR A 101 4.13 4.11 10.84
CA THR A 101 3.14 3.06 11.12
C THR A 101 3.75 1.94 11.98
N PHE A 102 5.00 1.56 11.72
CA PHE A 102 5.70 0.56 12.53
C PHE A 102 6.00 1.05 13.94
N VAL A 103 6.50 2.28 14.07
CA VAL A 103 6.73 2.87 15.39
C VAL A 103 5.43 2.88 16.21
N LEU A 104 4.31 3.20 15.58
CA LEU A 104 2.99 3.15 16.24
C LEU A 104 2.57 1.71 16.60
N ALA A 105 2.84 0.72 15.73
CA ALA A 105 2.52 -0.67 16.02
C ALA A 105 3.36 -1.22 17.20
N PHE A 106 4.66 -0.93 17.23
CA PHE A 106 5.52 -1.30 18.37
C PHE A 106 5.11 -0.58 19.66
N PHE A 107 4.73 0.69 19.57
CA PHE A 107 4.19 1.42 20.71
C PHE A 107 2.91 0.75 21.24
N ALA A 108 2.00 0.34 20.36
CA ALA A 108 0.80 -0.39 20.76
C ALA A 108 1.13 -1.72 21.48
N VAL A 109 2.09 -2.50 20.95
CA VAL A 109 2.55 -3.75 21.59
C VAL A 109 3.14 -3.48 22.98
N ALA A 110 3.96 -2.44 23.13
CA ALA A 110 4.50 -2.05 24.43
C ALA A 110 3.39 -1.65 25.41
N CYS A 111 2.38 -0.92 24.95
CA CYS A 111 1.20 -0.58 25.77
C CYS A 111 0.43 -1.84 26.20
N PHE A 112 0.22 -2.79 25.28
CA PHE A 112 -0.47 -4.06 25.61
C PHE A 112 0.32 -4.87 26.64
N TRP A 113 1.64 -4.94 26.49
CA TRP A 113 2.49 -5.60 27.48
C TRP A 113 2.39 -4.95 28.86
N ILE A 114 2.43 -3.62 28.94
CA ILE A 114 2.25 -2.90 30.21
C ILE A 114 0.88 -3.18 30.81
N MET A 115 -0.20 -3.14 29.99
CA MET A 115 -1.57 -3.43 30.46
C MET A 115 -1.68 -4.82 31.08
N ILE A 116 -1.04 -5.85 30.49
CA ILE A 116 -1.01 -7.22 31.00
C ILE A 116 -0.29 -7.31 32.36
N GLN A 117 0.80 -6.53 32.55
CA GLN A 117 1.59 -6.55 33.77
C GLN A 117 0.95 -5.77 34.94
N LEU A 118 -0.05 -4.94 34.68
CA LEU A 118 -0.74 -4.22 35.76
C LEU A 118 -1.55 -5.21 36.62
N PRO A 119 -1.53 -5.06 37.94
CA PRO A 119 -2.28 -5.96 38.83
C PRO A 119 -3.79 -5.82 38.56
N ALA A 120 -4.44 -6.96 38.36
CA ALA A 120 -5.90 -7.00 38.20
C ALA A 120 -6.60 -6.57 39.50
N ALA A 121 -7.67 -5.79 39.39
CA ALA A 121 -8.52 -5.47 40.52
C ALA A 121 -9.33 -6.71 40.96
N ASP A 122 -9.69 -6.80 42.24
CA ASP A 122 -10.41 -7.97 42.80
C ASP A 122 -11.74 -8.28 42.09
N PHE A 123 -12.36 -7.29 41.46
CA PHE A 123 -13.62 -7.46 40.70
C PHE A 123 -13.41 -7.74 39.21
N TYR A 124 -12.14 -7.78 38.72
CA TYR A 124 -11.84 -7.98 37.30
C TYR A 124 -11.50 -9.44 37.03
N ASP A 125 -12.37 -10.14 36.30
CA ASP A 125 -12.25 -11.56 35.93
C ASP A 125 -11.67 -11.78 34.52
N GLY A 126 -11.39 -10.70 33.78
CA GLY A 126 -10.95 -10.76 32.38
C GLY A 126 -9.44 -10.90 32.16
N GLN A 127 -8.61 -11.02 33.20
CA GLN A 127 -7.15 -11.02 33.07
C GLN A 127 -6.63 -12.14 32.17
N GLU A 128 -7.12 -13.36 32.35
CA GLU A 128 -6.72 -14.50 31.53
C GLU A 128 -7.09 -14.33 30.04
N ALA A 129 -8.28 -13.77 29.79
CA ALA A 129 -8.72 -13.47 28.40
C ALA A 129 -7.86 -12.39 27.76
N LEU A 130 -7.46 -11.36 28.52
CA LEU A 130 -6.56 -10.30 28.08
C LEU A 130 -5.17 -10.86 27.73
N GLU A 131 -4.60 -11.68 28.62
CA GLU A 131 -3.32 -12.35 28.42
C GLU A 131 -3.33 -13.29 27.22
N ARG A 132 -4.36 -14.10 27.07
CA ARG A 132 -4.53 -15.01 25.94
C ARG A 132 -4.66 -14.26 24.61
N THR A 133 -5.31 -13.10 24.61
CA THR A 133 -5.55 -12.32 23.38
C THR A 133 -4.36 -11.46 22.99
N LEU A 134 -3.75 -10.78 23.94
CA LEU A 134 -2.70 -9.78 23.66
C LEU A 134 -1.28 -10.34 23.88
N GLY A 135 -1.11 -11.36 24.72
CA GLY A 135 0.20 -11.91 25.09
C GLY A 135 0.97 -12.56 23.93
N PRO A 136 0.37 -13.47 23.15
CA PRO A 136 1.08 -14.17 22.06
C PRO A 136 1.39 -13.30 20.85
N ILE A 137 0.79 -12.12 20.77
CA ILE A 137 0.81 -11.25 19.58
C ILE A 137 2.21 -10.76 19.24
N TRP A 138 3.11 -10.63 20.20
CA TRP A 138 4.42 -10.04 19.94
C TRP A 138 5.24 -10.82 18.90
N GLN A 139 5.20 -12.16 18.91
CA GLN A 139 5.93 -12.99 17.95
C GLN A 139 5.34 -12.87 16.54
N ILE A 140 4.01 -12.93 16.44
CA ILE A 140 3.29 -12.76 15.17
C ILE A 140 3.47 -11.32 14.65
N VAL A 141 3.42 -10.32 15.55
CA VAL A 141 3.64 -8.91 15.19
C VAL A 141 5.04 -8.69 14.68
N VAL A 142 6.07 -9.28 15.28
CA VAL A 142 7.44 -9.19 14.78
C VAL A 142 7.56 -9.81 13.38
N ALA A 143 6.98 -10.99 13.16
CA ALA A 143 6.98 -11.65 11.86
C ALA A 143 6.22 -10.83 10.80
N SER A 144 5.00 -10.40 11.12
CA SER A 144 4.19 -9.52 10.25
C SER A 144 4.88 -8.19 10.01
N ALA A 145 5.46 -7.61 11.06
CA ALA A 145 6.17 -6.35 10.94
C ALA A 145 7.37 -6.46 10.00
N ALA A 146 8.20 -7.47 10.14
CA ALA A 146 9.36 -7.67 9.27
C ALA A 146 8.94 -7.88 7.80
N GLY A 147 7.97 -8.77 7.55
CA GLY A 147 7.44 -9.04 6.22
C GLY A 147 6.85 -7.79 5.58
N PHE A 148 5.90 -7.16 6.27
CA PHE A 148 5.23 -5.95 5.79
C PHE A 148 6.22 -4.80 5.54
N LEU A 149 7.17 -4.55 6.44
CA LEU A 149 8.15 -3.48 6.26
C LEU A 149 8.90 -3.64 4.94
N VAL A 150 9.47 -4.81 4.72
CA VAL A 150 10.24 -5.08 3.50
C VAL A 150 9.33 -5.13 2.29
N GLY A 151 8.20 -5.83 2.37
CA GLY A 151 7.23 -5.95 1.28
C GLY A 151 6.68 -4.60 0.85
N GLN A 152 6.22 -3.78 1.80
CA GLN A 152 5.64 -2.47 1.50
C GLN A 152 6.68 -1.44 1.00
N LEU A 153 7.90 -1.50 1.51
CA LEU A 153 8.98 -0.67 0.97
C LEU A 153 9.33 -1.06 -0.47
N ALA A 154 9.39 -2.36 -0.75
CA ALA A 154 9.63 -2.87 -2.11
C ALA A 154 8.47 -2.50 -3.05
N ASN A 155 7.21 -2.73 -2.64
CA ASN A 155 6.02 -2.29 -3.37
C ASN A 155 6.10 -0.79 -3.71
N SER A 156 6.30 0.05 -2.70
CA SER A 156 6.38 1.50 -2.88
C SER A 156 7.51 1.92 -3.81
N TRP A 157 8.68 1.28 -3.70
CA TRP A 157 9.83 1.56 -4.56
C TRP A 157 9.55 1.18 -6.01
N VAL A 158 9.01 -0.01 -6.26
CA VAL A 158 8.65 -0.48 -7.61
C VAL A 158 7.58 0.41 -8.21
N LEU A 159 6.52 0.73 -7.45
CA LEU A 159 5.41 1.58 -7.90
C LEU A 159 5.90 2.96 -8.35
N VAL A 160 6.74 3.61 -7.54
CA VAL A 160 7.31 4.92 -7.86
C VAL A 160 8.25 4.83 -9.06
N LYS A 161 9.11 3.81 -9.13
CA LYS A 161 10.02 3.61 -10.27
C LYS A 161 9.27 3.36 -11.57
N LEU A 162 8.21 2.58 -11.54
CA LEU A 162 7.33 2.38 -12.69
C LEU A 162 6.63 3.68 -13.08
N LYS A 163 6.16 4.48 -12.10
CA LYS A 163 5.56 5.78 -12.35
C LYS A 163 6.55 6.76 -13.00
N GLU A 164 7.79 6.82 -12.53
CA GLU A 164 8.85 7.65 -13.13
C GLU A 164 9.09 7.31 -14.62
N ARG A 165 8.89 6.05 -15.01
CA ARG A 165 9.05 5.57 -16.40
C ARG A 165 7.81 5.78 -17.27
N THR A 166 6.62 5.58 -16.70
CA THR A 166 5.35 5.55 -17.44
C THR A 166 4.55 6.86 -17.31
N GLY A 167 4.97 7.77 -16.42
CA GLY A 167 4.23 8.98 -16.09
C GLY A 167 2.89 8.64 -15.45
N GLU A 168 1.82 9.29 -15.91
CA GLU A 168 0.46 9.06 -15.39
C GLU A 168 -0.27 7.90 -16.09
N ARG A 169 0.38 7.20 -17.04
CA ARG A 169 -0.22 6.08 -17.79
C ARG A 169 -0.04 4.75 -17.06
N GLY A 170 -0.96 3.82 -17.30
CA GLY A 170 -0.83 2.43 -16.85
C GLY A 170 -0.90 2.23 -15.34
N LEU A 171 -1.71 3.01 -14.61
CA LEU A 171 -1.85 2.90 -13.15
C LEU A 171 -2.13 1.47 -12.67
N ALA A 172 -3.11 0.78 -13.27
CA ALA A 172 -3.47 -0.58 -12.87
C ALA A 172 -2.29 -1.57 -13.04
N ALA A 173 -1.56 -1.49 -14.17
CA ALA A 173 -0.39 -2.35 -14.39
C ALA A 173 0.74 -2.05 -13.38
N ARG A 174 0.92 -0.79 -13.00
CA ARG A 174 1.88 -0.42 -11.94
C ARG A 174 1.48 -0.99 -10.59
N LEU A 175 0.22 -0.86 -10.21
CA LEU A 175 -0.30 -1.42 -8.97
C LEU A 175 -0.06 -2.93 -8.93
N ILE A 176 -0.55 -3.68 -9.89
CA ILE A 176 -0.38 -5.15 -9.95
C ILE A 176 1.10 -5.54 -9.91
N GLY A 177 1.94 -4.87 -10.71
CA GLY A 177 3.36 -5.20 -10.78
C GLY A 177 4.13 -4.88 -9.50
N SER A 178 3.83 -3.75 -8.84
CA SER A 178 4.48 -3.37 -7.59
C SER A 178 4.02 -4.23 -6.43
N SER A 179 2.74 -4.51 -6.35
CA SER A 179 2.15 -5.32 -5.29
C SER A 179 2.63 -6.77 -5.37
N GLY A 180 2.69 -7.36 -6.56
CA GLY A 180 3.23 -8.71 -6.72
C GLY A 180 4.64 -8.87 -6.14
N VAL A 181 5.52 -7.87 -6.34
CA VAL A 181 6.86 -7.87 -5.73
C VAL A 181 6.79 -7.71 -4.21
N GLY A 182 6.00 -6.76 -3.73
CA GLY A 182 5.83 -6.50 -2.31
C GLY A 182 5.28 -7.70 -1.55
N GLU A 183 4.20 -8.29 -2.06
CA GLU A 183 3.53 -9.45 -1.50
C GLU A 183 4.42 -10.70 -1.45
N LEU A 184 5.22 -10.93 -2.50
CA LEU A 184 6.15 -12.04 -2.52
C LEU A 184 7.19 -11.92 -1.41
N LEU A 185 7.80 -10.75 -1.24
CA LEU A 185 8.80 -10.50 -0.21
C LEU A 185 8.18 -10.55 1.19
N ASP A 186 7.02 -9.92 1.40
CA ASP A 186 6.28 -9.99 2.64
C ASP A 186 5.98 -11.43 3.03
N THR A 187 5.44 -12.22 2.10
CA THR A 187 5.05 -13.61 2.36
C THR A 187 6.25 -14.50 2.68
N ILE A 188 7.34 -14.37 1.95
CA ILE A 188 8.57 -15.15 2.20
C ILE A 188 9.11 -14.84 3.60
N ILE A 189 9.23 -13.56 3.95
CA ILE A 189 9.80 -13.14 5.23
C ILE A 189 8.89 -13.54 6.38
N PHE A 190 7.58 -13.28 6.26
CA PHE A 190 6.60 -13.68 7.24
C PHE A 190 6.64 -15.19 7.49
N CYS A 191 6.54 -15.99 6.42
CA CYS A 191 6.56 -17.45 6.54
C CYS A 191 7.87 -17.96 7.11
N ALA A 192 9.01 -17.38 6.75
CA ALA A 192 10.32 -17.78 7.29
C ALA A 192 10.42 -17.58 8.81
N ILE A 193 9.79 -16.52 9.35
CA ILE A 193 9.79 -16.23 10.78
C ILE A 193 8.68 -17.00 11.51
N ALA A 194 7.49 -17.12 10.91
CA ALA A 194 6.33 -17.74 11.53
C ALA A 194 6.34 -19.27 11.45
N ALA A 195 6.93 -19.88 10.43
CA ALA A 195 6.91 -21.31 10.21
C ALA A 195 7.37 -22.15 11.42
N PRO A 196 8.50 -21.85 12.09
CA PRO A 196 8.90 -22.58 13.29
C PRO A 196 7.90 -22.45 14.45
N VAL A 197 7.23 -21.29 14.56
CA VAL A 197 6.25 -21.00 15.63
C VAL A 197 4.97 -21.82 15.45
N ILE A 198 4.57 -22.06 14.19
CA ILE A 198 3.37 -22.83 13.85
C ILE A 198 3.66 -24.33 13.59
N GLY A 199 4.91 -24.76 13.81
CA GLY A 199 5.29 -26.17 13.76
C GLY A 199 5.64 -26.69 12.36
N ILE A 200 5.89 -25.84 11.37
CA ILE A 200 6.35 -26.23 10.04
C ILE A 200 7.87 -26.47 10.10
N ALA A 201 8.27 -27.74 9.93
CA ALA A 201 9.67 -28.16 10.04
C ALA A 201 10.27 -28.68 8.73
N ASP A 202 9.46 -28.93 7.71
CA ASP A 202 9.91 -29.52 6.44
C ASP A 202 9.78 -28.53 5.26
N ALA A 203 10.70 -28.63 4.31
CA ALA A 203 10.75 -27.74 3.15
C ALA A 203 9.54 -27.85 2.21
N PRO A 204 8.97 -29.01 1.90
CA PRO A 204 7.76 -29.07 1.08
C PRO A 204 6.57 -28.33 1.68
N THR A 205 6.31 -28.51 3.00
CA THR A 205 5.24 -27.81 3.71
C THR A 205 5.51 -26.30 3.76
N PHE A 206 6.76 -25.90 3.98
CA PHE A 206 7.14 -24.48 3.93
C PHE A 206 6.89 -23.85 2.56
N ILE A 207 7.32 -24.50 1.48
CA ILE A 207 7.10 -24.00 0.11
C ILE A 207 5.60 -23.89 -0.18
N ASN A 208 4.80 -24.91 0.21
CA ASN A 208 3.34 -24.86 0.04
C ASN A 208 2.75 -23.65 0.78
N TYR A 209 3.14 -23.42 2.03
CA TYR A 209 2.67 -22.31 2.84
C TYR A 209 2.98 -20.93 2.20
N VAL A 210 4.21 -20.75 1.67
CA VAL A 210 4.60 -19.53 0.95
C VAL A 210 3.79 -19.36 -0.33
N VAL A 211 3.69 -20.41 -1.15
CA VAL A 211 3.00 -20.33 -2.45
C VAL A 211 1.50 -20.05 -2.26
N VAL A 212 0.84 -20.78 -1.36
CA VAL A 212 -0.59 -20.58 -1.10
C VAL A 212 -0.84 -19.19 -0.52
N GLY A 213 -0.04 -18.77 0.47
CA GLY A 213 -0.14 -17.45 1.07
C GLY A 213 0.05 -16.32 0.04
N PHE A 214 1.07 -16.43 -0.82
CA PHE A 214 1.33 -15.46 -1.89
C PHE A 214 0.18 -15.40 -2.90
N LEU A 215 -0.28 -16.54 -3.41
CA LEU A 215 -1.36 -16.59 -4.39
C LEU A 215 -2.66 -16.00 -3.82
N TYR A 216 -2.99 -16.32 -2.58
CA TYR A 216 -4.18 -15.77 -1.91
C TYR A 216 -4.10 -14.24 -1.81
N LYS A 217 -3.01 -13.70 -1.26
CA LYS A 217 -2.80 -12.26 -1.08
C LYS A 217 -2.86 -11.53 -2.43
N THR A 218 -2.11 -12.03 -3.42
CA THR A 218 -2.09 -11.46 -4.78
C THR A 218 -3.47 -11.48 -5.45
N ALA A 219 -4.23 -12.58 -5.31
CA ALA A 219 -5.58 -12.66 -5.86
C ALA A 219 -6.51 -11.61 -5.25
N VAL A 220 -6.49 -11.46 -3.92
CA VAL A 220 -7.27 -10.44 -3.22
C VAL A 220 -6.88 -9.05 -3.71
N GLU A 221 -5.60 -8.76 -3.84
CA GLU A 221 -5.14 -7.44 -4.27
C GLU A 221 -5.55 -7.13 -5.71
N ILE A 222 -5.43 -8.08 -6.64
CA ILE A 222 -5.91 -7.91 -8.03
C ILE A 222 -7.40 -7.56 -8.05
N ILE A 223 -8.21 -8.21 -7.23
CA ILE A 223 -9.65 -7.92 -7.10
C ILE A 223 -9.87 -6.47 -6.63
N PHE A 224 -9.00 -5.95 -5.76
CA PHE A 224 -9.11 -4.59 -5.24
C PHE A 224 -8.47 -3.51 -6.11
N VAL A 225 -7.70 -3.84 -7.15
CA VAL A 225 -7.10 -2.85 -8.08
C VAL A 225 -8.08 -1.80 -8.60
N PRO A 226 -9.33 -2.12 -9.01
CA PRO A 226 -10.29 -1.12 -9.44
C PRO A 226 -10.62 -0.11 -8.33
N VAL A 227 -10.81 -0.59 -7.10
CA VAL A 227 -11.09 0.25 -5.92
C VAL A 227 -9.89 1.15 -5.62
N THR A 228 -8.69 0.58 -5.53
CA THR A 228 -7.43 1.31 -5.32
C THR A 228 -7.24 2.40 -6.37
N SER A 229 -7.48 2.07 -7.65
CA SER A 229 -7.36 3.03 -8.75
C SER A 229 -8.37 4.19 -8.63
N LEU A 230 -9.60 3.92 -8.20
CA LEU A 230 -10.63 4.95 -7.96
C LEU A 230 -10.22 5.87 -6.81
N VAL A 231 -9.75 5.30 -5.71
CA VAL A 231 -9.28 6.05 -4.53
C VAL A 231 -8.10 6.95 -4.91
N ILE A 232 -7.08 6.42 -5.59
CA ILE A 232 -5.93 7.20 -6.05
C ILE A 232 -6.35 8.35 -6.96
N ARG A 233 -7.24 8.10 -7.94
CA ARG A 233 -7.75 9.16 -8.84
C ARG A 233 -8.51 10.24 -8.07
N TRP A 234 -9.27 9.86 -7.05
CA TRP A 234 -9.98 10.80 -6.19
C TRP A 234 -9.00 11.68 -5.41
N PHE A 235 -7.94 11.09 -4.81
CA PHE A 235 -6.89 11.85 -4.11
C PHE A 235 -6.16 12.81 -5.06
N LYS A 236 -5.72 12.34 -6.23
CA LYS A 236 -5.05 13.19 -7.24
C LYS A 236 -5.87 14.41 -7.66
N LYS A 237 -7.20 14.29 -7.68
CA LYS A 237 -8.11 15.40 -8.00
C LYS A 237 -8.30 16.38 -6.85
N ARG A 238 -8.22 15.90 -5.61
CA ARG A 238 -8.53 16.68 -4.40
C ARG A 238 -7.30 17.22 -3.70
N GLU A 239 -6.14 16.65 -3.96
CA GLU A 239 -4.88 17.08 -3.35
C GLU A 239 -4.43 18.44 -3.90
N PRO A 240 -4.40 19.50 -3.06
CA PRO A 240 -4.15 20.87 -3.54
C PRO A 240 -2.78 21.08 -4.19
N GLY A 241 -1.79 20.27 -3.84
CA GLY A 241 -0.42 20.35 -4.32
C GLY A 241 -0.07 19.38 -5.44
N TYR A 242 -1.03 18.56 -5.93
CA TYR A 242 -0.74 17.58 -6.95
C TYR A 242 -0.41 18.25 -8.29
N GLY A 243 0.78 18.04 -8.79
CA GLY A 243 1.26 18.65 -10.06
C GLY A 243 2.01 19.96 -9.90
N GLN A 244 1.94 20.67 -8.79
CA GLN A 244 2.60 21.98 -8.63
C GLN A 244 4.13 21.85 -8.47
N LEU A 245 4.63 20.75 -7.92
CA LEU A 245 6.07 20.52 -7.77
C LEU A 245 6.80 20.28 -9.11
N ALA A 246 6.07 19.94 -10.18
CA ALA A 246 6.64 19.80 -11.51
C ALA A 246 6.83 21.17 -12.19
N ALA A 247 6.01 22.17 -11.87
CA ALA A 247 6.05 23.51 -12.47
C ALA A 247 7.12 24.43 -11.86
N GLY A 248 7.58 24.14 -10.63
CA GLY A 248 8.52 25.00 -9.88
C GLY A 248 10.01 24.64 -10.01
N ARG A 249 10.38 23.68 -10.89
CA ARG A 249 11.77 23.30 -11.18
C ARG A 249 12.07 23.40 -12.69
N GLY A 250 11.72 24.51 -13.27
CA GLY A 250 12.15 24.91 -14.61
C GLY A 250 13.26 25.94 -14.52
#